data_315aa8bdc579e7b9eee4ed96ff0c3844
#
_entry.id   315aa8bdc579e7b9eee4ed96ff0c3844
#
_cell.length_a   1.000
_cell.length_b   1.000
_cell.length_c   1.000
_cell.angle_alpha   90.00
_cell.angle_beta   90.00
_cell.angle_gamma   90.00
#
_symmetry.space_group_name_H-M   'P 1'
#
loop_
_entity.id
_entity.type
_entity.pdbx_description
1 polymer ?
#
loop_
_entity_poly.entity_id
_entity_poly.type
_entity_poly.pdbx_seq_one_letter_code
_entity_poly.pdbx_strand_id
1 'polypeptide(L)'
;MTVFEKFEPIGRIDWSKFADPMVSTGVKLMKQIEEFGFEAYIVGGAVRDIAMGDFDVHDIDIATNMPIDEIKDKFRTYEYGGGERHGTVIVHIGSFDYELTQFRTEGAYSDKRRPDSVEFVQSFEEDTKRRDFTINSMGIDSNGMFIDYHGGLSDIEHGILRTVGDPRERFDEDALRILRAIRFASRFGFDIDIDTLRAVKDLAHTVTTTSIERIRDELFKTISYGSDKFSCALELMDACGLWELIVPEIKLTGEKIRSLHALDTKVPEKVFAVLMQDMTIKTIELLCRRLTFTLKEMKTISFIVSSMPLYTELESIDRQTALSIVTHDDFDSLREVYIAVFSMDIKNSLEIIAKISTFSAVRSRMKEINQLIQEEGLVGIEFGRMAHMILQWLFDEYAIGEVHSSKEIKTFITEHRE
;
A
#
# COMPACT_ATOMS: atom_id res chain seq x y z
N MET A 1 -12.01 -8.12 24.67
CA MET A 1 -12.39 -6.78 25.16
C MET A 1 -12.93 -6.05 23.95
N THR A 2 -14.22 -5.79 23.91
CA THR A 2 -14.83 -5.02 22.83
C THR A 2 -14.29 -3.59 22.83
N VAL A 3 -14.12 -2.99 21.68
CA VAL A 3 -13.58 -1.63 21.44
C VAL A 3 -14.27 -0.58 22.33
N PHE A 4 -15.51 -0.81 22.70
CA PHE A 4 -16.36 0.11 23.45
C PHE A 4 -16.14 0.14 24.99
N GLU A 5 -15.36 -0.76 25.58
CA GLU A 5 -15.07 -0.71 27.03
C GLU A 5 -14.13 0.45 27.45
N LYS A 6 -13.57 1.20 26.49
CA LYS A 6 -12.66 2.33 26.74
C LYS A 6 -13.33 3.71 26.64
N PHE A 7 -14.59 3.79 26.22
CA PHE A 7 -15.30 5.05 26.05
C PHE A 7 -16.34 5.25 27.13
N GLU A 8 -16.33 6.41 27.80
CA GLU A 8 -17.52 6.91 28.47
C GLU A 8 -18.63 7.17 27.45
N PRO A 9 -19.91 7.26 27.78
CA PRO A 9 -21.03 6.86 26.94
C PRO A 9 -20.85 7.23 25.47
N ILE A 10 -21.07 6.24 24.61
CA ILE A 10 -20.95 6.26 23.14
C ILE A 10 -21.12 7.68 22.58
N GLY A 11 -20.03 8.30 22.14
CA GLY A 11 -20.09 9.58 21.46
C GLY A 11 -19.09 10.66 21.90
N ARG A 12 -18.27 10.45 22.90
CA ARG A 12 -17.31 11.46 23.33
C ARG A 12 -15.93 10.92 23.65
N ILE A 13 -14.90 11.61 23.17
CA ILE A 13 -13.48 11.34 23.42
C ILE A 13 -12.93 12.35 24.39
N ASP A 14 -12.12 11.90 25.34
CA ASP A 14 -11.29 12.77 26.15
C ASP A 14 -9.94 13.00 25.44
N TRP A 15 -9.78 14.16 24.81
CA TRP A 15 -8.55 14.55 24.12
C TRP A 15 -7.30 14.52 24.99
N SER A 16 -7.44 14.65 26.32
CA SER A 16 -6.30 14.60 27.26
C SER A 16 -5.66 13.21 27.35
N LYS A 17 -6.36 12.17 26.89
CA LYS A 17 -5.85 10.79 26.85
C LYS A 17 -4.96 10.51 25.63
N PHE A 18 -4.93 11.43 24.66
CA PHE A 18 -4.02 11.34 23.50
C PHE A 18 -2.67 11.97 23.85
N ALA A 19 -1.64 11.13 23.87
CA ALA A 19 -0.27 11.60 24.11
C ALA A 19 0.36 12.24 22.86
N ASP A 20 -0.24 12.06 21.68
CA ASP A 20 0.31 12.55 20.43
C ASP A 20 0.21 14.08 20.31
N PRO A 21 1.36 14.77 20.16
CA PRO A 21 1.38 16.22 19.98
C PRO A 21 0.63 16.71 18.73
N MET A 22 0.54 15.89 17.66
CA MET A 22 -0.19 16.20 16.46
C MET A 22 -1.69 16.33 16.76
N VAL A 23 -2.28 15.36 17.48
CA VAL A 23 -3.70 15.40 17.88
C VAL A 23 -3.96 16.63 18.73
N SER A 24 -3.16 16.88 19.77
CA SER A 24 -3.35 18.00 20.68
C SER A 24 -3.20 19.36 20.00
N THR A 25 -2.33 19.46 18.98
CA THR A 25 -2.14 20.68 18.16
C THR A 25 -3.31 20.85 17.18
N GLY A 26 -3.81 19.79 16.57
CA GLY A 26 -4.99 19.81 15.71
C GLY A 26 -6.25 20.27 16.48
N VAL A 27 -6.45 19.78 17.70
CA VAL A 27 -7.55 20.24 18.59
C VAL A 27 -7.40 21.74 18.93
N LYS A 28 -6.18 22.24 19.14
CA LYS A 28 -5.95 23.68 19.35
C LYS A 28 -6.26 24.48 18.10
N LEU A 29 -5.89 23.98 16.92
CA LEU A 29 -6.23 24.61 15.64
C LEU A 29 -7.74 24.72 15.47
N MET A 30 -8.49 23.63 15.73
CA MET A 30 -9.97 23.69 15.69
C MET A 30 -10.53 24.77 16.63
N LYS A 31 -10.03 24.85 17.87
CA LYS A 31 -10.47 25.89 18.83
C LYS A 31 -10.16 27.31 18.34
N GLN A 32 -9.03 27.53 17.69
CA GLN A 32 -8.72 28.83 17.08
C GLN A 32 -9.70 29.17 15.95
N ILE A 33 -10.07 28.18 15.10
CA ILE A 33 -11.09 28.38 14.07
C ILE A 33 -12.45 28.71 14.70
N GLU A 34 -12.82 28.04 15.79
CA GLU A 34 -14.05 28.31 16.54
C GLU A 34 -14.05 29.72 17.19
N GLU A 35 -12.91 30.20 17.68
CA GLU A 35 -12.74 31.58 18.19
C GLU A 35 -12.98 32.66 17.12
N PHE A 36 -12.74 32.33 15.84
CA PHE A 36 -13.11 33.18 14.72
C PHE A 36 -14.58 33.07 14.30
N GLY A 37 -15.37 32.22 14.98
CA GLY A 37 -16.81 32.06 14.74
C GLY A 37 -17.17 31.00 13.69
N PHE A 38 -16.25 30.11 13.36
CA PHE A 38 -16.46 29.03 12.40
C PHE A 38 -16.52 27.67 13.09
N GLU A 39 -17.07 26.68 12.40
CA GLU A 39 -17.08 25.29 12.82
C GLU A 39 -15.81 24.55 12.33
N ALA A 40 -15.30 23.61 13.11
CA ALA A 40 -14.20 22.75 12.71
C ALA A 40 -14.35 21.35 13.29
N TYR A 41 -14.10 20.33 12.45
CA TYR A 41 -14.20 18.93 12.82
C TYR A 41 -12.98 18.16 12.29
N ILE A 42 -12.39 17.29 13.11
CA ILE A 42 -11.53 16.23 12.58
C ILE A 42 -12.42 15.30 11.77
N VAL A 43 -11.98 14.85 10.59
CA VAL A 43 -12.80 14.06 9.67
C VAL A 43 -12.00 12.91 9.04
N GLY A 44 -12.69 12.07 8.27
CA GLY A 44 -12.06 11.06 7.42
C GLY A 44 -11.52 9.85 8.16
N GLY A 45 -10.34 9.39 7.74
CA GLY A 45 -9.73 8.17 8.23
C GLY A 45 -9.43 8.16 9.72
N ALA A 46 -8.93 9.28 10.25
CA ALA A 46 -8.61 9.44 11.66
C ALA A 46 -9.83 9.19 12.56
N VAL A 47 -10.99 9.75 12.21
CA VAL A 47 -12.24 9.57 12.98
C VAL A 47 -12.67 8.11 13.03
N ARG A 48 -12.63 7.42 11.89
CA ARG A 48 -12.94 6.00 11.81
C ARG A 48 -11.97 5.16 12.64
N ASP A 49 -10.67 5.39 12.50
CA ASP A 49 -9.63 4.60 13.17
C ASP A 49 -9.74 4.82 14.71
N ILE A 50 -9.99 6.06 15.15
CA ILE A 50 -10.30 6.38 16.56
C ILE A 50 -11.59 5.67 17.03
N ALA A 51 -12.66 5.68 16.22
CA ALA A 51 -13.91 4.98 16.56
C ALA A 51 -13.72 3.46 16.66
N MET A 52 -12.74 2.90 15.96
CA MET A 52 -12.34 1.50 16.05
C MET A 52 -11.36 1.21 17.21
N GLY A 53 -10.96 2.24 17.97
CA GLY A 53 -10.05 2.12 19.11
C GLY A 53 -8.57 2.13 18.72
N ASP A 54 -8.26 2.52 17.50
CA ASP A 54 -6.89 2.78 17.06
C ASP A 54 -6.57 4.26 17.28
N PHE A 55 -5.67 4.52 18.22
CA PHE A 55 -5.26 5.88 18.60
C PHE A 55 -3.90 6.29 18.03
N ASP A 56 -3.32 5.46 17.17
CA ASP A 56 -2.07 5.76 16.46
C ASP A 56 -2.40 6.52 15.16
N VAL A 57 -2.72 7.81 15.32
CA VAL A 57 -3.17 8.68 14.25
C VAL A 57 -1.96 9.38 13.64
N HIS A 58 -1.72 9.13 12.35
CA HIS A 58 -0.57 9.70 11.62
C HIS A 58 -0.92 10.86 10.69
N ASP A 59 -2.21 11.09 10.45
CA ASP A 59 -2.71 12.12 9.55
C ASP A 59 -4.05 12.65 10.06
N ILE A 60 -4.21 13.97 10.10
CA ILE A 60 -5.42 14.63 10.59
C ILE A 60 -5.94 15.60 9.55
N ASP A 61 -7.07 15.23 8.97
CA ASP A 61 -7.85 16.09 8.10
C ASP A 61 -8.87 16.88 8.95
N ILE A 62 -8.98 18.18 8.70
CA ILE A 62 -9.96 19.05 9.36
C ILE A 62 -10.92 19.61 8.31
N ALA A 63 -12.21 19.43 8.52
CA ALA A 63 -13.24 20.09 7.74
C ALA A 63 -13.78 21.31 8.51
N THR A 64 -14.06 22.43 7.79
CA THR A 64 -14.51 23.68 8.37
C THR A 64 -15.43 24.45 7.42
N ASN A 65 -16.31 25.31 7.95
CA ASN A 65 -17.03 26.29 7.12
C ASN A 65 -16.26 27.63 6.97
N MET A 66 -15.03 27.72 7.50
CA MET A 66 -14.17 28.89 7.33
C MET A 66 -13.73 29.02 5.88
N PRO A 67 -13.96 30.18 5.22
CA PRO A 67 -13.52 30.38 3.84
C PRO A 67 -12.00 30.29 3.69
N ILE A 68 -11.56 29.74 2.55
CA ILE A 68 -10.11 29.56 2.25
C ILE A 68 -9.32 30.87 2.38
N ASP A 69 -9.88 31.99 1.92
CA ASP A 69 -9.21 33.29 2.00
C ASP A 69 -9.00 33.72 3.45
N GLU A 70 -9.95 33.42 4.34
CA GLU A 70 -9.82 33.70 5.76
C GLU A 70 -8.82 32.75 6.43
N ILE A 71 -8.78 31.48 6.02
CA ILE A 71 -7.76 30.53 6.52
C ILE A 71 -6.36 31.04 6.16
N LYS A 72 -6.16 31.51 4.93
CA LYS A 72 -4.87 32.09 4.46
C LYS A 72 -4.49 33.37 5.22
N ASP A 73 -5.46 34.18 5.59
CA ASP A 73 -5.21 35.41 6.35
C ASP A 73 -4.81 35.14 7.81
N LYS A 74 -5.37 34.11 8.43
CA LYS A 74 -5.19 33.81 9.86
C LYS A 74 -4.06 32.83 10.13
N PHE A 75 -3.73 31.95 9.18
CA PHE A 75 -2.78 30.86 9.37
C PHE A 75 -1.69 30.86 8.30
N ARG A 76 -0.53 30.32 8.65
CA ARG A 76 0.52 30.04 7.66
C ARG A 76 0.11 28.84 6.82
N THR A 77 -0.17 29.07 5.55
CA THR A 77 -0.63 28.07 4.61
C THR A 77 0.34 27.87 3.46
N TYR A 78 0.26 26.69 2.82
CA TYR A 78 0.80 26.46 1.49
C TYR A 78 -0.12 25.57 0.67
N GLU A 79 -0.02 25.69 -0.65
CA GLU A 79 -0.82 24.91 -1.58
C GLU A 79 -0.10 23.63 -1.99
N TYR A 80 -0.85 22.54 -2.09
CA TYR A 80 -0.37 21.29 -2.66
C TYR A 80 -1.25 20.84 -3.82
N GLY A 81 -0.66 20.70 -5.02
CA GLY A 81 -1.32 20.06 -6.16
C GLY A 81 -2.61 20.70 -6.69
N GLY A 82 -2.89 21.98 -6.41
CA GLY A 82 -4.11 22.65 -6.88
C GLY A 82 -5.35 22.37 -6.04
N GLY A 83 -5.19 21.92 -4.81
CA GLY A 83 -6.28 21.63 -3.84
C GLY A 83 -7.20 22.82 -3.56
N GLU A 84 -6.70 24.03 -3.69
CA GLU A 84 -7.44 25.26 -3.45
C GLU A 84 -8.72 25.40 -4.30
N ARG A 85 -8.68 24.97 -5.55
CA ARG A 85 -9.87 24.95 -6.43
C ARG A 85 -10.97 24.00 -5.93
N HIS A 86 -10.60 23.09 -5.05
CA HIS A 86 -11.50 22.13 -4.41
C HIS A 86 -11.74 22.44 -2.93
N GLY A 87 -11.32 23.64 -2.46
CA GLY A 87 -11.55 24.09 -1.10
C GLY A 87 -10.61 23.47 -0.07
N THR A 88 -9.40 23.03 -0.47
CA THR A 88 -8.43 22.42 0.43
C THR A 88 -7.12 23.20 0.48
N VAL A 89 -6.61 23.47 1.67
CA VAL A 89 -5.30 24.07 1.91
C VAL A 89 -4.57 23.33 3.03
N ILE A 90 -3.25 23.41 3.03
CA ILE A 90 -2.44 22.86 4.14
C ILE A 90 -2.09 24.02 5.09
N VAL A 91 -2.38 23.84 6.37
CA VAL A 91 -2.03 24.76 7.46
C VAL A 91 -0.87 24.19 8.25
N HIS A 92 0.21 24.97 8.36
CA HIS A 92 1.41 24.61 9.08
C HIS A 92 1.42 25.20 10.50
N ILE A 93 1.43 24.32 11.53
CA ILE A 93 1.48 24.73 12.93
C ILE A 93 2.58 23.96 13.67
N GLY A 94 3.60 24.68 14.10
CA GLY A 94 4.77 24.08 14.77
C GLY A 94 5.54 23.19 13.84
N SER A 95 5.52 21.89 14.06
CA SER A 95 6.15 20.86 13.21
C SER A 95 5.13 20.01 12.43
N PHE A 96 3.86 20.38 12.47
CA PHE A 96 2.77 19.58 11.88
C PHE A 96 2.08 20.31 10.75
N ASP A 97 1.63 19.54 9.78
CA ASP A 97 0.83 19.97 8.64
C ASP A 97 -0.57 19.38 8.78
N TYR A 98 -1.59 20.22 8.59
CA TYR A 98 -2.99 19.81 8.64
C TYR A 98 -3.66 20.15 7.32
N GLU A 99 -4.34 19.17 6.72
CA GLU A 99 -5.19 19.45 5.57
C GLU A 99 -6.52 20.03 6.07
N LEU A 100 -6.78 21.31 5.72
CA LEU A 100 -8.04 21.97 5.99
C LEU A 100 -8.89 21.98 4.72
N THR A 101 -10.07 21.39 4.79
CA THR A 101 -11.03 21.37 3.69
C THR A 101 -12.28 22.15 4.07
N GLN A 102 -12.64 23.14 3.25
CA GLN A 102 -13.89 23.88 3.44
C GLN A 102 -15.09 22.97 3.12
N PHE A 103 -16.16 23.05 3.93
CA PHE A 103 -17.40 22.32 3.70
C PHE A 103 -17.93 22.63 2.32
N ARG A 104 -18.29 21.58 1.59
CA ARG A 104 -18.71 21.70 0.21
C ARG A 104 -19.73 20.63 -0.17
N THR A 105 -20.57 20.97 -1.13
CA THR A 105 -21.31 20.02 -1.95
C THR A 105 -20.66 19.89 -3.32
N GLU A 106 -20.92 18.83 -4.00
CA GLU A 106 -20.33 18.52 -5.29
C GLU A 106 -21.46 18.39 -6.31
N GLY A 107 -21.30 19.02 -7.48
CA GLY A 107 -22.24 18.95 -8.58
C GLY A 107 -22.14 17.64 -9.36
N ALA A 108 -22.64 17.61 -10.60
CA ALA A 108 -22.53 16.45 -11.46
C ALA A 108 -21.09 16.05 -11.73
N TYR A 109 -20.87 14.80 -12.12
CA TYR A 109 -19.56 14.23 -12.43
C TYR A 109 -19.51 13.76 -13.89
N SER A 110 -19.30 14.70 -14.82
CA SER A 110 -19.28 14.38 -16.25
C SER A 110 -18.13 13.46 -16.64
N ASP A 111 -16.98 13.57 -15.97
CA ASP A 111 -15.80 12.72 -16.19
C ASP A 111 -15.76 11.47 -15.29
N LYS A 112 -16.80 11.23 -14.48
CA LYS A 112 -16.90 10.14 -13.48
C LYS A 112 -15.70 10.09 -12.52
N ARG A 113 -15.13 11.26 -12.20
CA ARG A 113 -13.97 11.38 -11.31
C ARG A 113 -13.98 12.64 -10.46
N ARG A 114 -14.24 13.77 -11.12
CA ARG A 114 -14.20 15.09 -10.47
C ARG A 114 -15.57 15.75 -10.62
N PRO A 115 -16.04 16.42 -9.57
CA PRO A 115 -17.26 17.19 -9.71
C PRO A 115 -17.04 18.33 -10.72
N ASP A 116 -18.02 18.55 -11.58
CA ASP A 116 -18.02 19.63 -12.55
C ASP A 116 -18.06 21.02 -11.87
N SER A 117 -18.65 21.07 -10.68
CA SER A 117 -18.74 22.26 -9.83
C SER A 117 -18.63 21.88 -8.37
N VAL A 118 -18.09 22.78 -7.58
CA VAL A 118 -18.01 22.71 -6.12
C VAL A 118 -18.72 23.93 -5.56
N GLU A 119 -19.68 23.73 -4.69
CA GLU A 119 -20.34 24.81 -3.96
C GLU A 119 -19.98 24.71 -2.47
N PHE A 120 -19.47 25.80 -1.92
CA PHE A 120 -19.14 25.87 -0.51
C PHE A 120 -20.41 26.08 0.33
N VAL A 121 -20.55 25.25 1.36
CA VAL A 121 -21.73 25.24 2.24
C VAL A 121 -21.35 25.55 3.67
N GLN A 122 -22.35 25.88 4.49
CA GLN A 122 -22.13 26.21 5.90
C GLN A 122 -22.36 25.04 6.85
N SER A 123 -23.04 23.99 6.38
CA SER A 123 -23.42 22.84 7.18
C SER A 123 -22.47 21.66 6.99
N PHE A 124 -21.95 21.13 8.09
CA PHE A 124 -21.16 19.89 8.05
C PHE A 124 -22.02 18.70 7.59
N GLU A 125 -23.32 18.67 7.96
CA GLU A 125 -24.25 17.64 7.46
C GLU A 125 -24.29 17.57 5.94
N GLU A 126 -24.30 18.73 5.26
CA GLU A 126 -24.28 18.76 3.80
C GLU A 126 -22.97 18.24 3.22
N ASP A 127 -21.80 18.60 3.83
CA ASP A 127 -20.49 18.08 3.41
C ASP A 127 -20.40 16.56 3.54
N THR A 128 -21.02 15.99 4.57
CA THR A 128 -20.98 14.54 4.80
C THR A 128 -21.74 13.75 3.74
N LYS A 129 -22.74 14.30 3.08
CA LYS A 129 -23.59 13.63 2.06
C LYS A 129 -22.82 13.26 0.80
N ARG A 130 -21.73 13.96 0.45
CA ARG A 130 -20.90 13.67 -0.73
C ARG A 130 -19.85 12.57 -0.49
N ARG A 131 -19.65 12.15 0.78
CA ARG A 131 -18.63 11.17 1.16
C ARG A 131 -19.00 9.77 0.68
N ASP A 132 -17.99 8.89 0.63
CA ASP A 132 -18.15 7.54 0.06
C ASP A 132 -18.93 6.58 0.99
N PHE A 133 -18.46 6.39 2.22
CA PHE A 133 -19.00 5.41 3.15
C PHE A 133 -19.34 6.05 4.49
N THR A 134 -20.37 5.51 5.17
CA THR A 134 -20.83 5.97 6.49
C THR A 134 -19.68 6.04 7.50
N ILE A 135 -18.81 5.03 7.52
CA ILE A 135 -17.65 4.95 8.43
C ILE A 135 -16.59 6.02 8.17
N ASN A 136 -16.59 6.68 7.02
CA ASN A 136 -15.70 7.79 6.65
C ASN A 136 -16.41 9.14 6.65
N SER A 137 -17.70 9.16 6.99
CA SER A 137 -18.59 10.34 6.92
C SER A 137 -18.87 10.98 8.28
N MET A 138 -18.08 10.63 9.27
CA MET A 138 -18.17 11.15 10.63
C MET A 138 -17.18 12.29 10.86
N GLY A 139 -17.45 13.09 11.88
CA GLY A 139 -16.53 14.10 12.40
C GLY A 139 -16.38 13.99 13.93
N ILE A 140 -15.32 14.59 14.47
CA ILE A 140 -15.15 14.79 15.93
C ILE A 140 -14.86 16.27 16.15
N ASP A 141 -15.65 16.90 17.03
CA ASP A 141 -15.49 18.31 17.39
C ASP A 141 -14.31 18.57 18.37
N SER A 142 -14.00 19.81 18.62
CA SER A 142 -12.92 20.22 19.53
C SER A 142 -13.15 19.79 21.00
N ASN A 143 -14.38 19.43 21.37
CA ASN A 143 -14.78 18.91 22.68
C ASN A 143 -14.75 17.39 22.75
N GLY A 144 -14.42 16.71 21.62
CA GLY A 144 -14.35 15.26 21.52
C GLY A 144 -15.69 14.59 21.23
N MET A 145 -16.73 15.32 20.84
CA MET A 145 -18.02 14.74 20.48
C MET A 145 -17.98 14.19 19.05
N PHE A 146 -18.43 12.95 18.87
CA PHE A 146 -18.66 12.41 17.53
C PHE A 146 -19.92 13.05 16.91
N ILE A 147 -19.77 13.47 15.67
CA ILE A 147 -20.83 13.98 14.81
C ILE A 147 -21.06 12.95 13.71
N ASP A 148 -22.18 12.27 13.78
CA ASP A 148 -22.52 11.15 12.87
C ASP A 148 -23.97 11.27 12.39
N TYR A 149 -24.13 11.70 11.12
CA TYR A 149 -25.44 11.87 10.50
C TYR A 149 -25.92 10.62 9.75
N HIS A 150 -25.03 9.65 9.50
CA HIS A 150 -25.28 8.53 8.58
C HIS A 150 -25.19 7.16 9.26
N GLY A 151 -24.97 7.11 10.57
CA GLY A 151 -24.90 5.87 11.33
C GLY A 151 -23.56 5.12 11.20
N GLY A 152 -22.46 5.84 10.91
CA GLY A 152 -21.13 5.27 10.76
C GLY A 152 -20.61 4.57 12.01
N LEU A 153 -20.91 5.11 13.22
CA LEU A 153 -20.56 4.45 14.50
C LEU A 153 -21.27 3.10 14.64
N SER A 154 -22.57 3.05 14.31
CA SER A 154 -23.33 1.80 14.34
C SER A 154 -22.81 0.80 13.30
N ASP A 155 -22.46 1.26 12.10
CA ASP A 155 -21.91 0.39 11.07
C ASP A 155 -20.53 -0.17 11.48
N ILE A 156 -19.68 0.61 12.15
CA ILE A 156 -18.42 0.13 12.75
C ILE A 156 -18.70 -0.95 13.81
N GLU A 157 -19.64 -0.69 14.72
CA GLU A 157 -20.02 -1.63 15.79
C GLU A 157 -20.47 -2.98 15.25
N HIS A 158 -21.24 -2.96 14.14
CA HIS A 158 -21.77 -4.17 13.51
C HIS A 158 -20.85 -4.76 12.43
N GLY A 159 -19.71 -4.13 12.14
CA GLY A 159 -18.81 -4.60 11.09
C GLY A 159 -19.40 -4.48 9.68
N ILE A 160 -20.15 -3.42 9.38
CA ILE A 160 -20.83 -3.21 8.11
C ILE A 160 -20.16 -2.08 7.33
N LEU A 161 -19.93 -2.31 6.04
CA LEU A 161 -19.52 -1.28 5.10
C LEU A 161 -20.71 -0.84 4.25
N ARG A 162 -21.15 0.40 4.41
CA ARG A 162 -22.30 1.01 3.75
C ARG A 162 -21.92 2.32 3.10
N THR A 163 -22.45 2.59 1.90
CA THR A 163 -22.33 3.91 1.25
C THR A 163 -23.20 4.96 1.95
N VAL A 164 -22.80 6.22 1.85
CA VAL A 164 -23.67 7.34 2.21
C VAL A 164 -24.73 7.53 1.12
N GLY A 165 -25.99 7.52 1.49
CA GLY A 165 -27.10 7.69 0.53
C GLY A 165 -27.28 6.50 -0.42
N ASP A 166 -27.68 6.76 -1.67
CA ASP A 166 -27.90 5.71 -2.66
C ASP A 166 -26.57 5.18 -3.21
N PRO A 167 -26.29 3.87 -3.08
CA PRO A 167 -25.05 3.27 -3.56
C PRO A 167 -24.84 3.45 -5.07
N ARG A 168 -25.91 3.43 -5.86
CA ARG A 168 -25.81 3.57 -7.32
C ARG A 168 -25.37 4.97 -7.72
N GLU A 169 -25.93 6.00 -7.08
CA GLU A 169 -25.50 7.38 -7.28
C GLU A 169 -24.03 7.56 -6.91
N ARG A 170 -23.62 7.04 -5.73
CA ARG A 170 -22.22 7.14 -5.25
C ARG A 170 -21.21 6.49 -6.19
N PHE A 171 -21.55 5.33 -6.77
CA PHE A 171 -20.66 4.64 -7.70
C PHE A 171 -20.70 5.23 -9.12
N ASP A 172 -21.79 5.84 -9.52
CA ASP A 172 -21.89 6.57 -10.80
C ASP A 172 -21.06 7.87 -10.79
N GLU A 173 -20.95 8.54 -9.64
CA GLU A 173 -20.09 9.71 -9.46
C GLU A 173 -18.60 9.37 -9.64
N ASP A 174 -18.13 8.31 -9.00
CA ASP A 174 -16.76 7.83 -9.11
C ASP A 174 -16.71 6.30 -8.99
N ALA A 175 -16.52 5.64 -10.12
CA ALA A 175 -16.44 4.18 -10.19
C ALA A 175 -15.30 3.59 -9.33
N LEU A 176 -14.26 4.38 -8.98
CA LEU A 176 -13.20 3.93 -8.08
C LEU A 176 -13.75 3.60 -6.69
N ARG A 177 -14.87 4.20 -6.27
CA ARG A 177 -15.50 3.89 -4.98
C ARG A 177 -15.91 2.41 -4.88
N ILE A 178 -16.12 1.72 -6.00
CA ILE A 178 -16.35 0.27 -6.03
C ILE A 178 -15.10 -0.48 -5.52
N LEU A 179 -13.90 -0.15 -6.00
CA LEU A 179 -12.66 -0.75 -5.52
C LEU A 179 -12.35 -0.34 -4.08
N ARG A 180 -12.69 0.90 -3.71
CA ARG A 180 -12.57 1.36 -2.32
C ARG A 180 -13.48 0.57 -1.37
N ALA A 181 -14.71 0.20 -1.80
CA ALA A 181 -15.60 -0.67 -1.03
C ALA A 181 -14.94 -2.03 -0.75
N ILE A 182 -14.39 -2.67 -1.78
CA ILE A 182 -13.65 -3.92 -1.65
C ILE A 182 -12.46 -3.76 -0.69
N ARG A 183 -11.68 -2.69 -0.85
CA ARG A 183 -10.51 -2.41 -0.01
C ARG A 183 -10.88 -2.23 1.46
N PHE A 184 -11.90 -1.43 1.76
CA PHE A 184 -12.30 -1.21 3.16
C PHE A 184 -12.93 -2.46 3.78
N ALA A 185 -13.78 -3.18 3.04
CA ALA A 185 -14.36 -4.45 3.51
C ALA A 185 -13.25 -5.46 3.87
N SER A 186 -12.25 -5.66 2.98
CA SER A 186 -11.15 -6.58 3.23
C SER A 186 -10.20 -6.10 4.33
N ARG A 187 -9.89 -4.79 4.38
CA ARG A 187 -9.02 -4.20 5.42
C ARG A 187 -9.56 -4.45 6.81
N PHE A 188 -10.84 -4.17 7.03
CA PHE A 188 -11.46 -4.21 8.36
C PHE A 188 -12.15 -5.54 8.65
N GLY A 189 -12.33 -6.41 7.65
CA GLY A 189 -13.11 -7.63 7.78
C GLY A 189 -14.60 -7.34 7.95
N PHE A 190 -15.11 -6.27 7.32
CA PHE A 190 -16.50 -5.87 7.37
C PHE A 190 -17.30 -6.52 6.26
N ASP A 191 -18.55 -6.87 6.57
CA ASP A 191 -19.52 -7.26 5.57
C ASP A 191 -20.00 -6.04 4.78
N ILE A 192 -20.14 -6.17 3.47
CA ILE A 192 -20.70 -5.10 2.64
C ILE A 192 -22.23 -5.15 2.77
N ASP A 193 -22.85 -4.02 3.10
CA ASP A 193 -24.30 -3.87 3.14
C ASP A 193 -24.96 -4.38 1.84
N ILE A 194 -26.13 -5.01 1.96
CA ILE A 194 -26.73 -5.73 0.83
C ILE A 194 -27.04 -4.86 -0.39
N ASP A 195 -27.48 -3.61 -0.18
CA ASP A 195 -27.79 -2.70 -1.30
C ASP A 195 -26.50 -2.13 -1.89
N THR A 196 -25.48 -1.86 -1.05
CA THR A 196 -24.13 -1.51 -1.48
C THR A 196 -23.50 -2.64 -2.31
N LEU A 197 -23.61 -3.90 -1.88
CA LEU A 197 -23.05 -5.05 -2.62
C LEU A 197 -23.79 -5.29 -3.96
N ARG A 198 -25.11 -5.09 -3.99
CA ARG A 198 -25.86 -5.16 -5.24
C ARG A 198 -25.39 -4.10 -6.24
N ALA A 199 -25.21 -2.87 -5.77
CA ALA A 199 -24.69 -1.80 -6.62
C ALA A 199 -23.28 -2.06 -7.11
N VAL A 200 -22.39 -2.62 -6.26
CA VAL A 200 -21.04 -3.07 -6.66
C VAL A 200 -21.13 -4.04 -7.84
N LYS A 201 -21.99 -5.07 -7.75
CA LYS A 201 -22.13 -6.07 -8.82
C LYS A 201 -22.72 -5.49 -10.09
N ASP A 202 -23.77 -4.69 -9.97
CA ASP A 202 -24.47 -4.13 -11.12
C ASP A 202 -23.61 -3.12 -11.89
N LEU A 203 -22.77 -2.36 -11.18
CA LEU A 203 -21.91 -1.31 -11.72
C LEU A 203 -20.45 -1.71 -11.88
N ALA A 204 -20.09 -2.98 -11.65
CA ALA A 204 -18.71 -3.48 -11.76
C ALA A 204 -18.05 -3.07 -13.09
N HIS A 205 -18.80 -3.12 -14.21
CA HIS A 205 -18.31 -2.76 -15.53
C HIS A 205 -17.83 -1.30 -15.65
N THR A 206 -18.33 -0.39 -14.82
CA THR A 206 -17.95 1.02 -14.86
C THR A 206 -16.53 1.27 -14.38
N VAL A 207 -15.94 0.33 -13.61
CA VAL A 207 -14.53 0.42 -13.16
C VAL A 207 -13.57 0.53 -14.35
N THR A 208 -13.91 -0.04 -15.50
CA THR A 208 -13.10 0.07 -16.73
C THR A 208 -12.99 1.50 -17.29
N THR A 209 -13.84 2.42 -16.84
CA THR A 209 -13.76 3.84 -17.22
C THR A 209 -12.76 4.61 -16.36
N THR A 210 -12.32 4.02 -15.25
CA THR A 210 -11.30 4.60 -14.35
C THR A 210 -9.90 4.42 -14.94
N SER A 211 -9.02 5.42 -14.78
CA SER A 211 -7.65 5.30 -15.26
C SER A 211 -6.91 4.15 -14.54
N ILE A 212 -6.07 3.45 -15.29
CA ILE A 212 -5.37 2.26 -14.77
C ILE A 212 -4.44 2.59 -13.60
N GLU A 213 -3.88 3.81 -13.54
CA GLU A 213 -3.05 4.27 -12.45
C GLU A 213 -3.85 4.32 -11.14
N ARG A 214 -5.09 4.84 -11.18
CA ARG A 214 -5.97 4.88 -9.99
C ARG A 214 -6.35 3.48 -9.53
N ILE A 215 -6.63 2.58 -10.49
CA ILE A 215 -6.93 1.18 -10.18
C ILE A 215 -5.71 0.53 -9.51
N ARG A 216 -4.51 0.67 -10.11
CA ARG A 216 -3.26 0.16 -9.53
C ARG A 216 -3.05 0.70 -8.11
N ASP A 217 -3.22 2.00 -7.91
CA ASP A 217 -3.01 2.63 -6.63
C ASP A 217 -3.97 2.09 -5.55
N GLU A 218 -5.24 1.78 -5.89
CA GLU A 218 -6.16 1.13 -4.97
C GLU A 218 -5.77 -0.32 -4.68
N LEU A 219 -5.28 -1.07 -5.69
CA LEU A 219 -4.75 -2.42 -5.47
C LEU A 219 -3.52 -2.39 -4.55
N PHE A 220 -2.59 -1.47 -4.78
CA PHE A 220 -1.38 -1.33 -3.96
C PHE A 220 -1.71 -0.90 -2.53
N LYS A 221 -2.66 0.03 -2.35
CA LYS A 221 -3.19 0.37 -1.02
C LYS A 221 -3.81 -0.84 -0.32
N THR A 222 -4.49 -1.71 -1.06
CA THR A 222 -5.06 -2.93 -0.47
C THR A 222 -3.95 -3.90 -0.03
N ILE A 223 -2.92 -4.08 -0.85
CA ILE A 223 -1.74 -4.89 -0.52
C ILE A 223 -0.98 -4.34 0.69
N SER A 224 -0.94 -3.02 0.87
CA SER A 224 -0.23 -2.39 2.00
C SER A 224 -0.79 -2.77 3.38
N TYR A 225 -2.00 -3.33 3.43
CA TYR A 225 -2.58 -3.87 4.67
C TYR A 225 -2.18 -5.34 4.93
N GLY A 226 -1.58 -6.02 3.96
CA GLY A 226 -1.13 -7.41 4.02
C GLY A 226 -1.67 -8.24 2.87
N SER A 227 -0.92 -9.26 2.48
CA SER A 227 -1.32 -10.20 1.42
C SER A 227 -2.54 -11.05 1.81
N ASP A 228 -2.76 -11.29 3.10
CA ASP A 228 -3.96 -11.91 3.66
C ASP A 228 -5.21 -11.05 3.38
N LYS A 229 -5.14 -9.74 3.64
CA LYS A 229 -6.21 -8.79 3.35
C LYS A 229 -6.45 -8.66 1.84
N PHE A 230 -5.38 -8.67 1.07
CA PHE A 230 -5.48 -8.62 -0.38
C PHE A 230 -6.10 -9.90 -0.96
N SER A 231 -5.83 -11.08 -0.40
CA SER A 231 -6.49 -12.31 -0.84
C SER A 231 -8.00 -12.29 -0.59
N CYS A 232 -8.45 -11.78 0.56
CA CYS A 232 -9.88 -11.55 0.82
C CYS A 232 -10.49 -10.55 -0.19
N ALA A 233 -9.74 -9.48 -0.53
CA ALA A 233 -10.18 -8.53 -1.55
C ALA A 233 -10.32 -9.18 -2.92
N LEU A 234 -9.39 -10.07 -3.32
CA LEU A 234 -9.47 -10.81 -4.57
C LEU A 234 -10.69 -11.74 -4.62
N GLU A 235 -11.01 -12.43 -3.53
CA GLU A 235 -12.22 -13.27 -3.45
C GLU A 235 -13.50 -12.44 -3.62
N LEU A 236 -13.57 -11.26 -3.00
CA LEU A 236 -14.68 -10.32 -3.18
C LEU A 236 -14.75 -9.78 -4.61
N MET A 237 -13.60 -9.41 -5.20
CA MET A 237 -13.54 -8.94 -6.60
C MET A 237 -13.99 -10.03 -7.57
N ASP A 238 -13.59 -11.27 -7.37
CA ASP A 238 -13.97 -12.41 -8.20
C ASP A 238 -15.48 -12.68 -8.10
N ALA A 239 -16.02 -12.71 -6.88
CA ALA A 239 -17.44 -12.88 -6.62
C ALA A 239 -18.33 -11.76 -7.21
N CYS A 240 -17.76 -10.60 -7.50
CA CYS A 240 -18.43 -9.46 -8.14
C CYS A 240 -18.09 -9.30 -9.64
N GLY A 241 -17.26 -10.19 -10.22
CA GLY A 241 -16.81 -10.09 -11.61
C GLY A 241 -15.85 -8.93 -11.89
N LEU A 242 -15.30 -8.30 -10.85
CA LEU A 242 -14.38 -7.15 -10.96
C LEU A 242 -12.99 -7.55 -11.43
N TRP A 243 -12.47 -8.68 -10.92
CA TRP A 243 -11.10 -9.07 -11.21
C TRP A 243 -10.88 -9.34 -12.70
N GLU A 244 -11.79 -10.07 -13.33
CA GLU A 244 -11.72 -10.37 -14.77
C GLU A 244 -11.81 -9.10 -15.64
N LEU A 245 -12.55 -8.07 -15.18
CA LEU A 245 -12.63 -6.78 -15.88
C LEU A 245 -11.31 -5.99 -15.79
N ILE A 246 -10.60 -6.08 -14.67
CA ILE A 246 -9.38 -5.31 -14.40
C ILE A 246 -8.14 -6.05 -14.93
N VAL A 247 -8.01 -7.33 -14.63
CA VAL A 247 -6.82 -8.16 -14.95
C VAL A 247 -7.25 -9.51 -15.56
N PRO A 248 -7.84 -9.49 -16.77
CA PRO A 248 -8.32 -10.71 -17.43
C PRO A 248 -7.21 -11.72 -17.72
N GLU A 249 -5.94 -11.26 -17.75
CA GLU A 249 -4.79 -12.11 -18.00
C GLU A 249 -4.45 -13.03 -16.82
N ILE A 250 -4.87 -12.67 -15.61
CA ILE A 250 -4.60 -13.45 -14.39
C ILE A 250 -5.85 -14.22 -13.97
N LYS A 251 -5.85 -15.51 -14.22
CA LYS A 251 -6.87 -16.40 -13.69
C LYS A 251 -6.63 -16.65 -12.20
N LEU A 252 -7.62 -16.30 -11.38
CA LEU A 252 -7.58 -16.61 -9.96
C LEU A 252 -7.86 -18.12 -9.75
N THR A 253 -7.05 -18.73 -8.90
CA THR A 253 -7.22 -20.12 -8.47
C THR A 253 -7.18 -20.19 -6.96
N GLY A 254 -7.82 -21.19 -6.38
CA GLY A 254 -7.75 -21.40 -4.93
C GLY A 254 -6.33 -21.62 -4.41
N GLU A 255 -5.41 -22.08 -5.27
CA GLU A 255 -3.99 -22.21 -4.95
C GLU A 255 -3.34 -20.84 -4.79
N LYS A 256 -3.50 -19.92 -5.76
CA LYS A 256 -2.99 -18.54 -5.69
C LYS A 256 -3.50 -17.82 -4.45
N ILE A 257 -4.80 -17.95 -4.13
CA ILE A 257 -5.39 -17.37 -2.93
C ILE A 257 -4.73 -17.91 -1.65
N ARG A 258 -4.57 -19.24 -1.55
CA ARG A 258 -3.88 -19.85 -0.39
C ARG A 258 -2.43 -19.40 -0.28
N SER A 259 -1.72 -19.29 -1.40
CA SER A 259 -0.33 -18.81 -1.41
C SER A 259 -0.23 -17.36 -0.93
N LEU A 260 -1.18 -16.49 -1.30
CA LEU A 260 -1.23 -15.11 -0.80
C LEU A 260 -1.50 -15.04 0.70
N HIS A 261 -2.37 -15.91 1.24
CA HIS A 261 -2.58 -16.00 2.68
C HIS A 261 -1.30 -16.44 3.43
N ALA A 262 -0.50 -17.31 2.84
CA ALA A 262 0.73 -17.82 3.44
C ALA A 262 1.92 -16.85 3.31
N LEU A 263 1.85 -15.87 2.39
CA LEU A 263 2.99 -15.03 2.02
C LEU A 263 3.37 -13.98 3.09
N ASP A 264 2.42 -13.49 3.86
CA ASP A 264 2.60 -12.47 4.91
C ASP A 264 3.49 -11.28 4.46
N THR A 265 3.04 -10.57 3.44
CA THR A 265 3.78 -9.43 2.87
C THR A 265 2.88 -8.23 2.59
N LYS A 266 3.51 -7.04 2.58
CA LYS A 266 2.93 -5.77 2.13
C LYS A 266 3.56 -5.27 0.83
N VAL A 267 4.39 -6.09 0.19
CA VAL A 267 5.19 -5.73 -0.99
C VAL A 267 4.45 -6.17 -2.26
N PRO A 268 4.01 -5.22 -3.11
CA PRO A 268 3.23 -5.53 -4.31
C PRO A 268 3.93 -6.52 -5.26
N GLU A 269 5.24 -6.40 -5.46
CA GLU A 269 5.99 -7.26 -6.37
C GLU A 269 5.92 -8.73 -5.97
N LYS A 270 5.97 -9.03 -4.67
CA LYS A 270 5.84 -10.41 -4.17
C LYS A 270 4.43 -10.96 -4.40
N VAL A 271 3.41 -10.14 -4.15
CA VAL A 271 2.00 -10.48 -4.39
C VAL A 271 1.76 -10.77 -5.86
N PHE A 272 2.22 -9.88 -6.75
CA PHE A 272 2.06 -10.07 -8.19
C PHE A 272 2.92 -11.22 -8.74
N ALA A 273 4.07 -11.54 -8.14
CA ALA A 273 4.83 -12.73 -8.49
C ALA A 273 4.04 -14.03 -8.21
N VAL A 274 3.32 -14.11 -7.08
CA VAL A 274 2.40 -15.23 -6.80
C VAL A 274 1.28 -15.29 -7.84
N LEU A 275 0.67 -14.16 -8.18
CA LEU A 275 -0.43 -14.12 -9.13
C LEU A 275 0.00 -14.48 -10.56
N MET A 276 1.23 -14.15 -10.94
CA MET A 276 1.80 -14.32 -12.29
C MET A 276 2.70 -15.57 -12.41
N GLN A 277 2.77 -16.44 -11.40
CA GLN A 277 3.72 -17.56 -11.33
C GLN A 277 3.68 -18.54 -12.50
N ASP A 278 2.56 -18.63 -13.20
CA ASP A 278 2.32 -19.49 -14.35
C ASP A 278 2.46 -18.78 -15.71
N MET A 279 2.92 -17.51 -15.70
CA MET A 279 3.06 -16.70 -16.92
C MET A 279 4.45 -16.74 -17.51
N THR A 280 4.53 -16.52 -18.82
CA THR A 280 5.82 -16.25 -19.48
C THR A 280 6.33 -14.85 -19.16
N ILE A 281 7.65 -14.66 -19.16
CA ILE A 281 8.27 -13.34 -18.90
C ILE A 281 7.74 -12.27 -19.85
N LYS A 282 7.55 -12.60 -21.13
CA LYS A 282 6.96 -11.68 -22.11
C LYS A 282 5.55 -11.22 -21.71
N THR A 283 4.73 -12.15 -21.21
CA THR A 283 3.36 -11.81 -20.74
C THR A 283 3.42 -10.94 -19.49
N ILE A 284 4.32 -11.25 -18.54
CA ILE A 284 4.55 -10.44 -17.35
C ILE A 284 4.93 -9.01 -17.70
N GLU A 285 5.89 -8.83 -18.63
CA GLU A 285 6.31 -7.50 -19.07
C GLU A 285 5.17 -6.70 -19.70
N LEU A 286 4.34 -7.32 -20.54
CA LEU A 286 3.19 -6.67 -21.16
C LEU A 286 2.15 -6.26 -20.11
N LEU A 287 1.84 -7.14 -19.17
CA LEU A 287 0.89 -6.87 -18.10
C LEU A 287 1.40 -5.78 -17.14
N CYS A 288 2.66 -5.84 -16.72
CA CYS A 288 3.27 -4.81 -15.89
C CYS A 288 3.22 -3.43 -16.56
N ARG A 289 3.49 -3.35 -17.87
CA ARG A 289 3.36 -2.09 -18.62
C ARG A 289 1.91 -1.60 -18.68
N ARG A 290 0.94 -2.49 -18.91
CA ARG A 290 -0.49 -2.14 -18.91
C ARG A 290 -0.95 -1.64 -17.54
N LEU A 291 -0.49 -2.27 -16.46
CA LEU A 291 -0.78 -1.86 -15.08
C LEU A 291 0.12 -0.72 -14.57
N THR A 292 0.93 -0.12 -15.44
CA THR A 292 1.82 1.02 -15.13
C THR A 292 2.80 0.76 -13.99
N PHE A 293 3.29 -0.47 -13.86
CA PHE A 293 4.39 -0.79 -12.94
C PHE A 293 5.67 -0.08 -13.37
N THR A 294 6.50 0.29 -12.42
CA THR A 294 7.84 0.79 -12.68
C THR A 294 8.74 -0.29 -13.28
N LEU A 295 9.80 0.12 -13.96
CA LEU A 295 10.78 -0.83 -14.50
C LEU A 295 11.42 -1.70 -13.40
N LYS A 296 11.60 -1.16 -12.20
CA LYS A 296 12.13 -1.88 -11.04
C LYS A 296 11.17 -2.99 -10.61
N GLU A 297 9.90 -2.65 -10.36
CA GLU A 297 8.85 -3.60 -9.97
C GLU A 297 8.73 -4.73 -10.99
N MET A 298 8.69 -4.39 -12.29
CA MET A 298 8.62 -5.38 -13.38
C MET A 298 9.82 -6.33 -13.36
N LYS A 299 11.05 -5.82 -13.16
CA LYS A 299 12.26 -6.65 -13.10
C LYS A 299 12.24 -7.58 -11.89
N THR A 300 11.83 -7.09 -10.71
CA THR A 300 11.68 -7.90 -9.51
C THR A 300 10.69 -9.05 -9.72
N ILE A 301 9.49 -8.75 -10.25
CA ILE A 301 8.47 -9.79 -10.55
C ILE A 301 9.03 -10.81 -11.55
N SER A 302 9.64 -10.33 -12.64
CA SER A 302 10.21 -11.21 -13.69
C SER A 302 11.31 -12.11 -13.13
N PHE A 303 12.19 -11.57 -12.30
CA PHE A 303 13.24 -12.35 -11.63
C PHE A 303 12.65 -13.44 -10.74
N ILE A 304 11.69 -13.09 -9.86
CA ILE A 304 11.07 -14.05 -8.95
C ILE A 304 10.43 -15.19 -9.75
N VAL A 305 9.57 -14.86 -10.72
CA VAL A 305 8.83 -15.88 -11.49
C VAL A 305 9.77 -16.77 -12.33
N SER A 306 10.77 -16.19 -13.00
CA SER A 306 11.71 -16.97 -13.82
C SER A 306 12.64 -17.86 -12.99
N SER A 307 12.94 -17.45 -11.76
CA SER A 307 13.85 -18.16 -10.87
C SER A 307 13.18 -19.21 -10.00
N MET A 308 11.87 -19.17 -9.81
CA MET A 308 11.14 -20.17 -8.99
C MET A 308 11.38 -21.62 -9.42
N PRO A 309 11.31 -22.00 -10.71
CA PRO A 309 11.59 -23.37 -11.13
C PRO A 309 13.05 -23.78 -10.85
N LEU A 310 13.99 -22.86 -11.08
CA LEU A 310 15.42 -23.10 -10.87
C LEU A 310 15.78 -23.20 -9.37
N TYR A 311 15.01 -22.53 -8.52
CA TYR A 311 15.22 -22.55 -7.08
C TYR A 311 15.05 -23.96 -6.49
N THR A 312 14.13 -24.76 -7.05
CA THR A 312 13.95 -26.18 -6.67
C THR A 312 15.15 -27.02 -7.05
N GLU A 313 15.87 -26.63 -8.10
CA GLU A 313 16.95 -27.39 -8.73
C GLU A 313 18.34 -26.78 -8.44
N LEU A 314 18.47 -25.87 -7.46
CA LEU A 314 19.73 -25.16 -7.17
C LEU A 314 20.94 -26.09 -6.98
N GLU A 315 20.71 -27.33 -6.55
CA GLU A 315 21.78 -28.34 -6.41
C GLU A 315 22.25 -28.94 -7.73
N SER A 316 21.37 -29.01 -8.72
CA SER A 316 21.57 -29.70 -10.00
C SER A 316 21.90 -28.77 -11.16
N ILE A 317 21.58 -27.49 -11.08
CA ILE A 317 21.93 -26.51 -12.09
C ILE A 317 23.42 -26.13 -12.02
N ASP A 318 23.92 -25.55 -13.11
CA ASP A 318 25.30 -25.07 -13.13
C ASP A 318 25.55 -23.97 -12.09
N ARG A 319 26.79 -23.92 -11.56
CA ARG A 319 27.16 -23.00 -10.49
C ARG A 319 26.99 -21.53 -10.86
N GLN A 320 27.22 -21.15 -12.11
CA GLN A 320 27.08 -19.77 -12.56
C GLN A 320 25.63 -19.30 -12.48
N THR A 321 24.69 -20.11 -12.95
CA THR A 321 23.26 -19.87 -12.83
C THR A 321 22.82 -19.83 -11.37
N ALA A 322 23.23 -20.79 -10.54
CA ALA A 322 22.93 -20.80 -9.13
C ALA A 322 23.45 -19.53 -8.42
N LEU A 323 24.69 -19.12 -8.71
CA LEU A 323 25.30 -17.91 -8.16
C LEU A 323 24.51 -16.66 -8.59
N SER A 324 24.12 -16.55 -9.84
CA SER A 324 23.34 -15.40 -10.34
C SER A 324 22.00 -15.24 -9.64
N ILE A 325 21.36 -16.34 -9.26
CA ILE A 325 20.10 -16.35 -8.52
C ILE A 325 20.32 -15.92 -7.07
N VAL A 326 21.24 -16.54 -6.36
CA VAL A 326 21.41 -16.33 -4.92
C VAL A 326 22.09 -15.01 -4.55
N THR A 327 22.84 -14.41 -5.48
CA THR A 327 23.44 -13.08 -5.29
C THR A 327 22.54 -11.94 -5.79
N HIS A 328 21.39 -12.26 -6.40
CA HIS A 328 20.45 -11.23 -6.83
C HIS A 328 19.84 -10.46 -5.63
N ASP A 329 19.65 -9.16 -5.80
CA ASP A 329 19.11 -8.29 -4.73
C ASP A 329 17.72 -8.75 -4.24
N ASP A 330 16.91 -9.35 -5.12
CA ASP A 330 15.58 -9.85 -4.82
C ASP A 330 15.54 -11.33 -4.38
N PHE A 331 16.69 -11.93 -4.04
CA PHE A 331 16.76 -13.35 -3.66
C PHE A 331 15.87 -13.68 -2.43
N ASP A 332 15.85 -12.83 -1.41
CA ASP A 332 14.99 -13.04 -0.24
C ASP A 332 13.51 -13.00 -0.62
N SER A 333 13.15 -12.12 -1.55
CA SER A 333 11.79 -12.05 -2.09
C SER A 333 11.41 -13.31 -2.87
N LEU A 334 12.32 -13.85 -3.67
CA LEU A 334 12.14 -15.14 -4.35
C LEU A 334 11.88 -16.26 -3.34
N ARG A 335 12.69 -16.33 -2.29
CA ARG A 335 12.58 -17.36 -1.25
C ARG A 335 11.23 -17.31 -0.52
N GLU A 336 10.80 -16.12 -0.11
CA GLU A 336 9.51 -15.94 0.55
C GLU A 336 8.33 -16.35 -0.34
N VAL A 337 8.34 -15.91 -1.60
CA VAL A 337 7.30 -16.29 -2.58
C VAL A 337 7.32 -17.79 -2.84
N TYR A 338 8.49 -18.39 -2.99
CA TYR A 338 8.63 -19.83 -3.20
C TYR A 338 8.02 -20.64 -2.05
N ILE A 339 8.34 -20.28 -0.80
CA ILE A 339 7.79 -20.94 0.38
C ILE A 339 6.27 -20.82 0.42
N ALA A 340 5.73 -19.64 0.09
CA ALA A 340 4.28 -19.41 0.09
C ALA A 340 3.56 -20.22 -1.01
N VAL A 341 4.19 -20.39 -2.18
CA VAL A 341 3.60 -21.13 -3.32
C VAL A 341 3.66 -22.65 -3.10
N PHE A 342 4.82 -23.16 -2.71
CA PHE A 342 5.05 -24.61 -2.67
C PHE A 342 4.87 -25.22 -1.29
N SER A 343 4.66 -24.42 -0.24
CA SER A 343 4.55 -24.87 1.16
C SER A 343 5.75 -25.74 1.61
N MET A 344 6.86 -25.61 0.92
CA MET A 344 8.10 -26.35 1.17
C MET A 344 9.10 -25.43 1.85
N ASP A 345 9.41 -25.72 3.10
CA ASP A 345 10.60 -25.15 3.72
C ASP A 345 11.82 -25.94 3.24
N ILE A 346 12.68 -25.28 2.46
CA ILE A 346 13.96 -25.84 1.97
C ILE A 346 14.90 -26.18 3.12
N LYS A 347 14.55 -25.82 4.37
CA LYS A 347 15.32 -26.13 5.58
C LYS A 347 15.56 -27.62 5.82
N ASN A 348 14.89 -28.50 5.11
CA ASN A 348 14.98 -29.94 5.37
C ASN A 348 16.12 -30.67 4.64
N SER A 349 16.84 -30.00 3.72
CA SER A 349 18.04 -30.57 3.09
C SER A 349 19.28 -29.84 3.64
N LEU A 350 20.07 -30.53 4.47
CA LEU A 350 21.32 -30.00 5.04
C LEU A 350 22.29 -29.49 3.97
N GLU A 351 22.30 -30.10 2.79
CA GLU A 351 23.14 -29.67 1.66
C GLU A 351 22.63 -28.36 1.04
N ILE A 352 21.31 -28.19 0.91
CA ILE A 352 20.70 -26.92 0.44
C ILE A 352 21.00 -25.81 1.45
N ILE A 353 20.86 -26.10 2.76
CA ILE A 353 21.17 -25.13 3.82
C ILE A 353 22.65 -24.70 3.76
N ALA A 354 23.56 -25.64 3.57
CA ALA A 354 24.99 -25.34 3.45
C ALA A 354 25.26 -24.46 2.23
N LYS A 355 24.71 -24.78 1.07
CA LYS A 355 24.81 -23.97 -0.16
C LYS A 355 24.19 -22.58 0.02
N ILE A 356 22.99 -22.47 0.58
CA ILE A 356 22.32 -21.19 0.87
C ILE A 356 23.15 -20.36 1.85
N SER A 357 23.70 -20.97 2.89
CA SER A 357 24.58 -20.29 3.87
C SER A 357 25.83 -19.75 3.19
N THR A 358 26.45 -20.52 2.32
CA THR A 358 27.61 -20.10 1.52
C THR A 358 27.25 -18.93 0.58
N PHE A 359 26.14 -19.01 -0.13
CA PHE A 359 25.66 -17.95 -0.99
C PHE A 359 25.32 -16.66 -0.21
N SER A 360 24.66 -16.81 0.93
CA SER A 360 24.36 -15.66 1.80
C SER A 360 25.61 -14.97 2.30
N ALA A 361 26.67 -15.71 2.63
CA ALA A 361 27.96 -15.17 3.05
C ALA A 361 28.63 -14.41 1.88
N VAL A 362 28.65 -14.97 0.68
CA VAL A 362 29.17 -14.30 -0.52
C VAL A 362 28.37 -13.01 -0.81
N ARG A 363 27.03 -13.07 -0.79
CA ARG A 363 26.17 -11.93 -1.02
C ARG A 363 26.39 -10.79 -0.02
N SER A 364 26.58 -11.10 1.25
CA SER A 364 26.82 -10.09 2.29
C SER A 364 28.06 -9.24 2.02
N ARG A 365 28.98 -9.74 1.21
CA ARG A 365 30.26 -9.09 0.85
C ARG A 365 30.20 -8.30 -0.47
N MET A 366 29.08 -8.32 -1.19
CA MET A 366 28.96 -7.65 -2.50
C MET A 366 29.31 -6.16 -2.46
N LYS A 367 28.90 -5.45 -1.42
CA LYS A 367 29.22 -4.02 -1.27
C LYS A 367 30.73 -3.81 -1.14
N GLU A 368 31.39 -4.62 -0.33
CA GLU A 368 32.83 -4.62 -0.15
C GLU A 368 33.56 -4.94 -1.44
N ILE A 369 33.16 -6.02 -2.13
CA ILE A 369 33.74 -6.45 -3.40
C ILE A 369 33.65 -5.33 -4.44
N ASN A 370 32.50 -4.74 -4.62
CA ASN A 370 32.29 -3.64 -5.56
C ASN A 370 33.17 -2.42 -5.23
N GLN A 371 33.33 -2.10 -3.95
CA GLN A 371 34.20 -1.02 -3.51
C GLN A 371 35.69 -1.34 -3.85
N LEU A 372 36.15 -2.56 -3.54
CA LEU A 372 37.52 -2.99 -3.82
C LEU A 372 37.84 -2.95 -5.33
N ILE A 373 36.92 -3.38 -6.20
CA ILE A 373 37.08 -3.32 -7.66
C ILE A 373 37.17 -1.86 -8.12
N GLN A 374 36.34 -0.96 -7.57
CA GLN A 374 36.39 0.46 -7.90
C GLN A 374 37.69 1.13 -7.44
N GLU A 375 38.20 0.77 -6.27
CA GLU A 375 39.51 1.27 -5.75
C GLU A 375 40.66 0.91 -6.71
N GLU A 376 40.58 -0.22 -7.39
CA GLU A 376 41.56 -0.65 -8.40
C GLU A 376 41.33 -0.02 -9.79
N GLY A 377 40.33 0.86 -9.93
CA GLY A 377 40.09 1.67 -11.14
C GLY A 377 39.39 0.93 -12.28
N LEU A 378 38.83 -0.27 -12.04
CA LEU A 378 38.09 -1.04 -13.05
C LEU A 378 36.69 -0.46 -13.22
N VAL A 379 36.24 -0.30 -14.48
CA VAL A 379 34.93 0.28 -14.83
C VAL A 379 34.28 -0.48 -15.98
N GLY A 380 32.96 -0.35 -16.12
CA GLY A 380 32.20 -0.90 -17.24
C GLY A 380 32.27 -2.42 -17.34
N ILE A 381 32.66 -2.95 -18.50
CA ILE A 381 32.71 -4.40 -18.78
C ILE A 381 33.79 -5.08 -17.93
N GLU A 382 34.93 -4.43 -17.73
CA GLU A 382 36.04 -4.97 -16.90
C GLU A 382 35.61 -5.10 -15.44
N PHE A 383 34.88 -4.12 -14.91
CA PHE A 383 34.28 -4.19 -13.58
C PHE A 383 33.35 -5.41 -13.46
N GLY A 384 32.44 -5.59 -14.41
CA GLY A 384 31.49 -6.71 -14.40
C GLY A 384 32.18 -8.07 -14.47
N ARG A 385 33.22 -8.19 -15.34
CA ARG A 385 34.00 -9.42 -15.47
C ARG A 385 34.76 -9.74 -14.18
N MET A 386 35.41 -8.76 -13.57
CA MET A 386 36.14 -8.93 -12.32
C MET A 386 35.20 -9.29 -11.16
N ALA A 387 34.08 -8.61 -11.03
CA ALA A 387 33.06 -8.93 -10.00
C ALA A 387 32.58 -10.38 -10.12
N HIS A 388 32.35 -10.83 -11.34
CA HIS A 388 31.94 -12.22 -11.62
C HIS A 388 33.04 -13.22 -11.21
N MET A 389 34.29 -12.96 -11.58
CA MET A 389 35.44 -13.83 -11.24
C MET A 389 35.66 -13.93 -9.73
N ILE A 390 35.55 -12.81 -9.00
CA ILE A 390 35.67 -12.79 -7.54
C ILE A 390 34.53 -13.58 -6.90
N LEU A 391 33.30 -13.39 -7.37
CA LEU A 391 32.15 -14.12 -6.85
C LEU A 391 32.28 -15.63 -7.07
N GLN A 392 32.75 -16.04 -8.26
CA GLN A 392 33.00 -17.44 -8.58
C GLN A 392 34.06 -18.02 -7.63
N TRP A 393 35.18 -17.33 -7.47
CA TRP A 393 36.26 -17.74 -6.58
C TRP A 393 35.79 -17.83 -5.11
N LEU A 394 35.15 -16.80 -4.60
CA LEU A 394 34.61 -16.80 -3.24
C LEU A 394 33.59 -17.91 -3.04
N PHE A 395 32.73 -18.15 -4.04
CA PHE A 395 31.74 -19.22 -3.97
C PHE A 395 32.39 -20.60 -3.86
N ASP A 396 33.41 -20.86 -4.65
CA ASP A 396 34.15 -22.12 -4.65
C ASP A 396 34.89 -22.33 -3.33
N GLU A 397 35.52 -21.30 -2.78
CA GLU A 397 36.26 -21.35 -1.51
C GLU A 397 35.33 -21.44 -0.30
N TYR A 398 34.22 -20.69 -0.25
CA TYR A 398 33.22 -20.83 0.80
C TYR A 398 32.57 -22.23 0.81
N ALA A 399 32.45 -22.87 -0.35
CA ALA A 399 31.94 -24.25 -0.44
C ALA A 399 32.86 -25.27 0.25
N ILE A 400 34.16 -24.96 0.38
CA ILE A 400 35.15 -25.73 1.11
C ILE A 400 35.44 -25.21 2.51
N GLY A 401 34.72 -24.15 2.96
CA GLY A 401 34.79 -23.62 4.33
C GLY A 401 35.84 -22.53 4.57
N GLU A 402 36.48 -21.99 3.51
CA GLU A 402 37.42 -20.89 3.63
C GLU A 402 36.74 -19.51 3.60
N VAL A 403 37.27 -18.56 4.35
CA VAL A 403 36.79 -17.16 4.42
C VAL A 403 37.92 -16.21 4.08
N HIS A 404 37.83 -15.55 2.92
CA HIS A 404 38.85 -14.64 2.47
C HIS A 404 38.72 -13.23 3.07
N SER A 405 39.84 -12.63 3.45
CA SER A 405 39.93 -11.24 3.91
C SER A 405 39.84 -10.26 2.72
N SER A 406 39.53 -8.99 3.00
CA SER A 406 39.56 -7.91 2.00
C SER A 406 40.93 -7.79 1.33
N LYS A 407 42.04 -8.14 2.05
CA LYS A 407 43.37 -8.14 1.51
C LYS A 407 43.56 -9.22 0.44
N GLU A 408 43.08 -10.42 0.68
CA GLU A 408 43.12 -11.54 -0.29
C GLU A 408 42.29 -11.24 -1.50
N ILE A 409 41.11 -10.62 -1.36
CA ILE A 409 40.28 -10.16 -2.50
C ILE A 409 41.07 -9.12 -3.34
N LYS A 410 41.75 -8.15 -2.71
CA LYS A 410 42.59 -7.19 -3.44
C LYS A 410 43.73 -7.88 -4.19
N THR A 411 44.39 -8.86 -3.57
CA THR A 411 45.45 -9.64 -4.23
C THR A 411 44.84 -10.36 -5.45
N PHE A 412 43.70 -11.01 -5.33
CA PHE A 412 43.03 -11.67 -6.44
C PHE A 412 42.71 -10.70 -7.60
N ILE A 413 42.21 -9.49 -7.29
CA ILE A 413 41.95 -8.46 -8.30
C ILE A 413 43.23 -8.08 -9.05
N THR A 414 44.32 -7.87 -8.31
CA THR A 414 45.59 -7.47 -8.89
C THR A 414 46.20 -8.57 -9.80
N GLU A 415 46.06 -9.83 -9.41
CA GLU A 415 46.58 -10.98 -10.16
C GLU A 415 45.77 -11.31 -11.42
N HIS A 416 44.48 -10.94 -11.47
CA HIS A 416 43.58 -11.27 -12.59
C HIS A 416 43.12 -10.04 -13.38
N ARG A 417 43.86 -8.94 -13.31
CA ARG A 417 43.54 -7.65 -13.94
C ARG A 417 43.84 -7.60 -15.44
N GLU A 418 44.50 -8.62 -16.01
CA GLU A 418 44.86 -8.67 -17.43
C GLU A 418 43.72 -9.09 -18.36
#